data_55340178b93aa8e5bce08294f9b1eb36
#
_entry.id   55340178b93aa8e5bce08294f9b1eb36
#
_cell.length_a   1.000
_cell.length_b   1.000
_cell.length_c   1.000
_cell.angle_alpha   90.00
_cell.angle_beta   90.00
_cell.angle_gamma   90.00
#
_symmetry.space_group_name_H-M   'P 1'
#
loop_
_entity.id
_entity.type
_entity.pdbx_description
1 polymer ?
#
loop_
_entity_poly.entity_id
_entity_poly.type
_entity_poly.pdbx_seq_one_letter_code
_entity_poly.pdbx_strand_id
1 'polypeptide(L)'
;VGSAVYDDVRFDEEHCSKKEHVLLATGSPTKEHASDLTVEIIEKNMDAVKKICQLVTKYNKKLIIKTHPSPDELDPSFIAKQVSPDIKVIKEGNISPLIQSCEILIINDLTSPLMEAWLMKKPVMSLLVTDNDNGIPTAFKNNSCIITDLEKLGDDLKSVLDNEHVRNQLIIDGTKSAKEYLSYQNNGSKELIKFLEKLVS
;
A
#
# COMPACT_ATOMS: atom_id res chain seq x y z
N VAL A 1 11.85 -20.06 -6.60
CA VAL A 1 12.69 -19.40 -5.60
C VAL A 1 11.89 -18.24 -5.04
N GLY A 2 11.81 -18.11 -3.70
CA GLY A 2 11.09 -17.03 -3.04
C GLY A 2 11.79 -15.67 -3.18
N SER A 3 11.15 -14.62 -2.66
CA SER A 3 11.73 -13.28 -2.69
C SER A 3 12.45 -12.98 -1.37
N ALA A 4 13.78 -12.80 -1.46
CA ALA A 4 14.63 -12.45 -0.32
C ALA A 4 14.25 -11.09 0.33
N VAL A 5 13.64 -10.20 -0.45
CA VAL A 5 13.24 -8.85 0.00
C VAL A 5 12.26 -8.89 1.18
N TYR A 6 11.46 -9.96 1.28
CA TYR A 6 10.43 -10.10 2.31
C TYR A 6 10.82 -11.04 3.45
N ASP A 7 12.07 -11.52 3.51
CA ASP A 7 12.51 -12.46 4.56
C ASP A 7 12.45 -11.87 5.97
N ASP A 8 12.63 -10.56 6.08
CA ASP A 8 12.59 -9.84 7.36
C ASP A 8 11.19 -9.30 7.71
N VAL A 9 10.23 -9.43 6.79
CA VAL A 9 8.85 -9.00 7.05
C VAL A 9 8.15 -10.03 7.93
N ARG A 10 7.88 -9.67 9.17
CA ARG A 10 7.27 -10.55 10.18
C ARG A 10 5.91 -10.03 10.60
N PHE A 11 4.96 -10.96 10.73
CA PHE A 11 3.74 -10.68 11.48
C PHE A 11 4.05 -10.74 12.96
N ASP A 12 3.88 -9.60 13.63
CA ASP A 12 3.99 -9.46 15.07
C ASP A 12 2.59 -9.15 15.62
N GLU A 13 2.02 -10.07 16.38
CA GLU A 13 0.64 -9.95 16.84
C GLU A 13 0.43 -8.72 17.73
N GLU A 14 1.39 -8.39 18.60
CA GLU A 14 1.29 -7.25 19.48
C GLU A 14 1.28 -5.92 18.72
N HIS A 15 2.20 -5.75 17.77
CA HIS A 15 2.31 -4.53 16.98
C HIS A 15 1.26 -4.47 15.87
N CYS A 16 0.96 -5.59 15.21
CA CYS A 16 -0.01 -5.62 14.13
C CYS A 16 -1.47 -5.53 14.60
N SER A 17 -1.77 -5.78 15.88
CA SER A 17 -3.11 -5.56 16.45
C SER A 17 -3.45 -4.09 16.64
N LYS A 18 -2.44 -3.20 16.68
CA LYS A 18 -2.65 -1.76 16.79
C LYS A 18 -3.34 -1.20 15.55
N LYS A 19 -4.24 -0.26 15.76
CA LYS A 19 -5.01 0.44 14.73
C LYS A 19 -4.86 1.95 14.95
N GLU A 20 -3.63 2.44 14.83
CA GLU A 20 -3.28 3.79 15.28
C GLU A 20 -3.58 4.86 14.22
N HIS A 21 -3.56 4.49 12.93
CA HIS A 21 -3.70 5.43 11.82
C HIS A 21 -4.11 4.75 10.52
N VAL A 22 -4.62 5.50 9.58
CA VAL A 22 -4.70 5.16 8.16
C VAL A 22 -3.34 5.50 7.55
N LEU A 23 -2.77 4.58 6.79
CA LEU A 23 -1.51 4.79 6.08
C LEU A 23 -1.77 4.94 4.59
N LEU A 24 -1.36 6.05 3.99
CA LEU A 24 -1.28 6.21 2.54
C LEU A 24 0.18 6.02 2.11
N ALA A 25 0.44 5.03 1.28
CA ALA A 25 1.72 4.88 0.60
C ALA A 25 1.58 5.36 -0.85
N THR A 26 2.27 6.44 -1.20
CA THR A 26 2.26 6.95 -2.57
C THR A 26 3.18 6.10 -3.45
N GLY A 27 2.80 5.92 -4.72
CA GLY A 27 3.66 5.35 -5.74
C GLY A 27 4.49 6.45 -6.40
N SER A 28 5.73 6.17 -6.77
CA SER A 28 6.45 7.08 -7.64
C SER A 28 5.84 7.03 -9.04
N PRO A 29 5.49 8.17 -9.63
CA PRO A 29 5.31 8.23 -11.06
C PRO A 29 6.68 7.90 -11.68
N THR A 30 6.87 6.64 -12.07
CA THR A 30 8.18 6.16 -12.52
C THR A 30 8.62 6.91 -13.78
N LYS A 31 9.90 7.32 -13.81
CA LYS A 31 10.52 7.89 -15.01
C LYS A 31 10.51 6.93 -16.21
N GLU A 32 10.32 5.64 -16.00
CA GLU A 32 10.15 4.64 -17.06
C GLU A 32 8.86 4.89 -17.86
N HIS A 33 7.90 5.58 -17.24
CA HIS A 33 6.70 6.12 -17.86
C HIS A 33 6.73 7.67 -17.97
N ALA A 34 7.89 8.29 -17.74
CA ALA A 34 8.03 9.75 -17.66
C ALA A 34 7.78 10.47 -18.99
N SER A 35 7.80 9.76 -20.13
CA SER A 35 7.27 10.30 -21.38
C SER A 35 5.76 10.60 -21.31
N ASP A 36 5.06 9.95 -20.37
CA ASP A 36 3.61 10.02 -20.23
C ASP A 36 3.17 10.75 -18.93
N LEU A 37 4.11 11.30 -18.15
CA LEU A 37 3.79 12.20 -17.03
C LEU A 37 3.23 13.52 -17.58
N THR A 38 1.98 13.45 -17.97
CA THR A 38 1.21 14.64 -18.31
C THR A 38 0.86 15.42 -17.04
N VAL A 39 0.67 16.72 -17.17
CA VAL A 39 0.13 17.57 -16.10
C VAL A 39 -1.13 16.95 -15.51
N GLU A 40 -1.95 16.31 -16.33
CA GLU A 40 -3.18 15.62 -15.95
C GLU A 40 -2.94 14.46 -14.94
N ILE A 41 -1.92 13.63 -15.12
CA ILE A 41 -1.59 12.55 -14.19
C ILE A 41 -1.14 13.12 -12.84
N ILE A 42 -0.35 14.19 -12.87
CA ILE A 42 0.08 14.89 -11.67
C ILE A 42 -1.12 15.44 -10.90
N GLU A 43 -2.02 16.13 -11.59
CA GLU A 43 -3.24 16.68 -11.01
C GLU A 43 -4.14 15.58 -10.42
N LYS A 44 -4.38 14.48 -11.15
CA LYS A 44 -5.14 13.32 -10.65
C LYS A 44 -4.52 12.74 -9.37
N ASN A 45 -3.21 12.59 -9.30
CA ASN A 45 -2.52 12.12 -8.09
C ASN A 45 -2.69 13.08 -6.90
N MET A 46 -2.54 14.38 -7.14
CA MET A 46 -2.69 15.38 -6.08
C MET A 46 -4.14 15.50 -5.62
N ASP A 47 -5.12 15.38 -6.50
CA ASP A 47 -6.55 15.32 -6.16
C ASP A 47 -6.88 14.06 -5.35
N ALA A 48 -6.29 12.91 -5.71
CA ALA A 48 -6.41 11.68 -4.96
C ALA A 48 -5.92 11.84 -3.51
N VAL A 49 -4.72 12.37 -3.34
CA VAL A 49 -4.15 12.66 -2.01
C VAL A 49 -5.04 13.62 -1.24
N LYS A 50 -5.48 14.72 -1.86
CA LYS A 50 -6.36 15.69 -1.22
C LYS A 50 -7.67 15.06 -0.74
N LYS A 51 -8.30 14.24 -1.58
CA LYS A 51 -9.54 13.55 -1.24
C LYS A 51 -9.36 12.56 -0.10
N ILE A 52 -8.27 11.77 -0.09
CA ILE A 52 -7.93 10.88 1.01
C ILE A 52 -7.75 11.68 2.31
N CYS A 53 -6.98 12.77 2.28
CA CYS A 53 -6.80 13.65 3.44
C CYS A 53 -8.15 14.12 4.02
N GLN A 54 -9.03 14.61 3.15
CA GLN A 54 -10.36 15.10 3.55
C GLN A 54 -11.24 14.02 4.17
N LEU A 55 -11.27 12.82 3.55
CA LEU A 55 -12.09 11.70 4.01
C LEU A 55 -11.59 11.15 5.34
N VAL A 56 -10.28 10.91 5.47
CA VAL A 56 -9.69 10.38 6.71
C VAL A 56 -9.91 11.36 7.87
N THR A 57 -9.72 12.66 7.63
CA THR A 57 -10.01 13.70 8.62
C THR A 57 -11.50 13.75 8.98
N LYS A 58 -12.40 13.65 8.00
CA LYS A 58 -13.86 13.60 8.21
C LYS A 58 -14.27 12.41 9.09
N TYR A 59 -13.58 11.27 8.97
CA TYR A 59 -13.83 10.08 9.80
C TYR A 59 -13.10 10.11 11.15
N ASN A 60 -12.52 11.24 11.55
CA ASN A 60 -11.76 11.37 12.81
C ASN A 60 -10.61 10.37 12.95
N LYS A 61 -9.98 9.98 11.85
CA LYS A 61 -8.84 9.08 11.86
C LYS A 61 -7.54 9.86 11.65
N LYS A 62 -6.47 9.40 12.29
CA LYS A 62 -5.12 9.90 12.00
C LYS A 62 -4.69 9.43 10.62
N LEU A 63 -4.04 10.30 9.85
CA LEU A 63 -3.46 9.97 8.56
C LEU A 63 -1.94 10.14 8.61
N ILE A 64 -1.24 9.12 8.13
CA ILE A 64 0.18 9.20 7.80
C ILE A 64 0.31 8.96 6.30
N ILE A 65 1.02 9.85 5.61
CA ILE A 65 1.38 9.71 4.21
C ILE A 65 2.86 9.35 4.15
N LYS A 66 3.17 8.16 3.65
CA LYS A 66 4.53 7.72 3.36
C LYS A 66 4.79 7.87 1.89
N THR A 67 5.62 8.85 1.53
CA THR A 67 5.97 9.07 0.13
C THR A 67 7.05 8.08 -0.31
N HIS A 68 7.07 7.79 -1.61
CA HIS A 68 8.12 6.98 -2.21
C HIS A 68 9.48 7.67 -2.04
N PRO A 69 10.57 6.95 -1.82
CA PRO A 69 11.91 7.55 -1.61
C PRO A 69 12.51 8.19 -2.86
N SER A 70 11.88 8.03 -4.03
CA SER A 70 12.37 8.65 -5.27
C SER A 70 12.55 10.17 -5.12
N PRO A 71 13.63 10.75 -5.66
CA PRO A 71 13.83 12.19 -5.64
C PRO A 71 12.79 12.96 -6.44
N ASP A 72 12.16 12.32 -7.41
CA ASP A 72 11.15 12.91 -8.32
C ASP A 72 9.71 12.72 -7.80
N GLU A 73 9.55 12.19 -6.59
CA GLU A 73 8.25 12.05 -5.95
C GLU A 73 7.61 13.40 -5.67
N LEU A 74 6.32 13.50 -5.97
CA LEU A 74 5.53 14.69 -5.65
C LEU A 74 5.41 14.82 -4.13
N ASP A 75 5.73 16.00 -3.60
CA ASP A 75 5.59 16.27 -2.16
C ASP A 75 4.14 16.70 -1.83
N PRO A 76 3.36 15.85 -1.17
CA PRO A 76 1.98 16.16 -0.79
C PRO A 76 1.87 17.04 0.46
N SER A 77 2.98 17.47 1.07
CA SER A 77 2.98 18.15 2.36
C SER A 77 2.14 19.43 2.37
N PHE A 78 2.15 20.19 1.28
CA PHE A 78 1.35 21.40 1.17
C PHE A 78 -0.16 21.11 1.20
N ILE A 79 -0.60 20.13 0.40
CA ILE A 79 -2.00 19.71 0.34
C ILE A 79 -2.45 19.10 1.67
N ALA A 80 -1.63 18.24 2.26
CA ALA A 80 -1.92 17.65 3.55
C ALA A 80 -2.16 18.71 4.63
N LYS A 81 -1.27 19.70 4.74
CA LYS A 81 -1.37 20.79 5.70
C LYS A 81 -2.56 21.72 5.47
N GLN A 82 -2.96 21.90 4.21
CA GLN A 82 -4.19 22.68 3.92
C GLN A 82 -5.46 21.99 4.44
N VAL A 83 -5.48 20.65 4.50
CA VAL A 83 -6.63 19.89 5.01
C VAL A 83 -6.59 19.79 6.54
N SER A 84 -5.44 19.38 7.10
CA SER A 84 -5.24 19.31 8.55
C SER A 84 -3.74 19.38 8.90
N PRO A 85 -3.36 20.18 9.91
CA PRO A 85 -1.98 20.24 10.41
C PRO A 85 -1.52 18.93 11.06
N ASP A 86 -2.45 18.06 11.47
CA ASP A 86 -2.17 16.80 12.15
C ASP A 86 -1.76 15.67 11.19
N ILE A 87 -1.95 15.85 9.88
CA ILE A 87 -1.52 14.89 8.87
C ILE A 87 0.01 14.89 8.80
N LYS A 88 0.59 13.71 9.00
CA LYS A 88 2.04 13.52 8.92
C LYS A 88 2.43 13.05 7.53
N VAL A 89 3.42 13.72 6.93
CA VAL A 89 4.07 13.30 5.68
C VAL A 89 5.48 12.87 6.01
N ILE A 90 5.86 11.65 5.61
CA ILE A 90 7.15 11.02 5.92
C ILE A 90 7.78 10.55 4.61
N LYS A 91 8.95 11.07 4.27
CA LYS A 91 9.71 10.64 3.10
C LYS A 91 10.73 9.56 3.44
N GLU A 92 11.50 9.79 4.48
CA GLU A 92 12.59 8.92 4.88
C GLU A 92 12.14 7.75 5.77
N GLY A 93 13.00 6.73 5.90
CA GLY A 93 12.79 5.59 6.77
C GLY A 93 11.95 4.46 6.19
N ASN A 94 11.97 3.32 6.88
CA ASN A 94 11.27 2.12 6.51
C ASN A 94 9.75 2.26 6.70
N ILE A 95 8.97 1.75 5.74
CA ILE A 95 7.52 1.74 5.79
C ILE A 95 6.95 0.64 6.70
N SER A 96 7.69 -0.46 6.92
CA SER A 96 7.21 -1.63 7.64
C SER A 96 6.66 -1.33 9.05
N PRO A 97 7.30 -0.50 9.90
CA PRO A 97 6.73 -0.12 11.19
C PRO A 97 5.41 0.64 11.09
N LEU A 98 5.24 1.43 10.03
CA LEU A 98 3.99 2.16 9.78
C LEU A 98 2.88 1.20 9.35
N ILE A 99 3.19 0.21 8.51
CA ILE A 99 2.25 -0.85 8.13
C ILE A 99 1.86 -1.67 9.36
N GLN A 100 2.81 -2.04 10.23
CA GLN A 100 2.52 -2.81 11.44
C GLN A 100 1.46 -2.17 12.33
N SER A 101 1.48 -0.85 12.48
CA SER A 101 0.56 -0.14 13.36
C SER A 101 -0.63 0.52 12.66
N CYS A 102 -0.75 0.41 11.32
CA CYS A 102 -1.90 1.01 10.63
C CYS A 102 -3.20 0.20 10.82
N GLU A 103 -4.33 0.89 10.71
CA GLU A 103 -5.66 0.27 10.62
C GLU A 103 -5.96 -0.25 9.22
N ILE A 104 -5.56 0.51 8.21
CA ILE A 104 -5.66 0.18 6.78
C ILE A 104 -4.49 0.80 6.04
N LEU A 105 -3.99 0.09 5.04
CA LEU A 105 -3.08 0.63 4.04
C LEU A 105 -3.86 1.05 2.79
N ILE A 106 -3.69 2.30 2.37
CA ILE A 106 -4.14 2.81 1.07
C ILE A 106 -2.90 2.93 0.18
N ILE A 107 -2.97 2.42 -1.03
CA ILE A 107 -1.93 2.55 -2.05
C ILE A 107 -2.50 3.22 -3.30
N ASN A 108 -1.67 3.97 -4.02
CA ASN A 108 -2.01 4.43 -5.36
C ASN A 108 -1.53 3.37 -6.35
N ASP A 109 -2.46 2.86 -7.17
CA ASP A 109 -2.20 1.77 -8.12
C ASP A 109 -1.55 0.53 -7.45
N LEU A 110 -0.73 -0.23 -8.16
CA LEU A 110 -0.03 -1.38 -7.62
C LEU A 110 1.39 -1.00 -7.17
N THR A 111 1.65 -1.07 -5.86
CA THR A 111 2.96 -0.75 -5.28
C THR A 111 3.44 -1.86 -4.33
N SER A 112 4.76 -1.97 -4.13
CA SER A 112 5.38 -3.02 -3.32
C SER A 112 4.89 -3.13 -1.86
N PRO A 113 4.49 -2.06 -1.15
CA PRO A 113 3.91 -2.14 0.19
C PRO A 113 2.70 -3.05 0.33
N LEU A 114 1.99 -3.35 -0.77
CA LEU A 114 0.91 -4.32 -0.79
C LEU A 114 1.33 -5.68 -0.22
N MET A 115 2.48 -6.20 -0.66
CA MET A 115 2.98 -7.52 -0.22
C MET A 115 3.33 -7.51 1.27
N GLU A 116 3.95 -6.45 1.76
CA GLU A 116 4.24 -6.31 3.19
C GLU A 116 2.97 -6.26 4.03
N ALA A 117 1.96 -5.51 3.57
CA ALA A 117 0.68 -5.43 4.26
C ALA A 117 -0.04 -6.79 4.33
N TRP A 118 -0.03 -7.57 3.27
CA TRP A 118 -0.59 -8.92 3.29
C TRP A 118 0.14 -9.86 4.26
N LEU A 119 1.49 -9.80 4.30
CA LEU A 119 2.31 -10.56 5.24
C LEU A 119 2.04 -10.14 6.69
N MET A 120 1.77 -8.85 6.91
CA MET A 120 1.44 -8.28 8.22
C MET A 120 -0.06 -8.33 8.54
N LYS A 121 -0.86 -9.04 7.74
CA LYS A 121 -2.32 -9.20 7.91
C LYS A 121 -3.05 -7.86 8.03
N LYS A 122 -2.73 -6.91 7.17
CA LYS A 122 -3.39 -5.61 7.11
C LYS A 122 -4.35 -5.55 5.93
N PRO A 123 -5.54 -4.96 6.10
CA PRO A 123 -6.44 -4.70 4.99
C PRO A 123 -5.83 -3.65 4.08
N VAL A 124 -6.00 -3.83 2.77
CA VAL A 124 -5.46 -2.94 1.75
C VAL A 124 -6.57 -2.42 0.86
N MET A 125 -6.45 -1.14 0.49
CA MET A 125 -7.24 -0.49 -0.53
C MET A 125 -6.30 0.08 -1.58
N SER A 126 -6.58 -0.16 -2.86
CA SER A 126 -5.86 0.43 -3.99
C SER A 126 -6.75 1.45 -4.67
N LEU A 127 -6.30 2.71 -4.69
CA LEU A 127 -6.92 3.76 -5.47
C LEU A 127 -6.29 3.79 -6.85
N LEU A 128 -7.06 3.48 -7.88
CA LEU A 128 -6.61 3.58 -9.26
C LEU A 128 -6.59 5.05 -9.68
N VAL A 129 -5.40 5.57 -9.92
CA VAL A 129 -5.16 6.94 -10.35
C VAL A 129 -4.80 6.99 -11.82
N THR A 130 -4.10 5.96 -12.31
CA THR A 130 -3.74 5.82 -13.71
C THR A 130 -4.76 4.96 -14.46
N ASP A 131 -5.05 5.34 -15.69
CA ASP A 131 -5.85 4.52 -16.60
C ASP A 131 -5.00 3.32 -17.03
N ASN A 132 -5.25 2.18 -16.41
CA ASN A 132 -4.56 0.93 -16.75
C ASN A 132 -5.21 0.30 -17.98
N ASP A 133 -4.72 0.60 -19.17
CA ASP A 133 -5.12 -0.05 -20.43
C ASP A 133 -4.89 -1.58 -20.38
N ASN A 134 -4.02 -2.05 -19.49
CA ASN A 134 -3.72 -3.47 -19.27
C ASN A 134 -4.72 -4.15 -18.30
N GLY A 135 -5.73 -3.45 -17.83
CA GLY A 135 -6.73 -3.97 -16.90
C GLY A 135 -6.23 -4.17 -15.47
N ILE A 136 -7.07 -4.80 -14.64
CA ILE A 136 -6.76 -5.03 -13.22
C ILE A 136 -5.59 -6.01 -13.09
N PRO A 137 -4.51 -5.65 -12.40
CA PRO A 137 -3.38 -6.55 -12.15
C PRO A 137 -3.82 -7.87 -11.51
N THR A 138 -3.15 -8.95 -11.87
CA THR A 138 -3.49 -10.30 -11.37
C THR A 138 -3.47 -10.40 -9.85
N ALA A 139 -2.61 -9.62 -9.17
CA ALA A 139 -2.54 -9.55 -7.73
C ALA A 139 -3.87 -9.12 -7.06
N PHE A 140 -4.74 -8.40 -7.77
CA PHE A 140 -6.02 -7.93 -7.25
C PHE A 140 -7.21 -8.85 -7.58
N LYS A 141 -7.01 -9.88 -8.40
CA LYS A 141 -8.14 -10.73 -8.89
C LYS A 141 -8.81 -11.57 -7.82
N ASN A 142 -8.17 -11.75 -6.66
CA ASN A 142 -8.66 -12.60 -5.57
C ASN A 142 -9.34 -11.81 -4.44
N ASN A 143 -9.87 -10.62 -4.70
CA ASN A 143 -10.46 -9.73 -3.70
C ASN A 143 -9.52 -9.42 -2.50
N SER A 144 -8.22 -9.54 -2.69
CA SER A 144 -7.20 -9.36 -1.66
C SER A 144 -6.97 -7.90 -1.29
N CYS A 145 -7.53 -6.98 -2.07
CA CYS A 145 -7.65 -5.57 -1.71
C CYS A 145 -8.93 -4.99 -2.35
N ILE A 146 -9.43 -3.91 -1.79
CA ILE A 146 -10.49 -3.13 -2.43
C ILE A 146 -9.85 -2.28 -3.53
N ILE A 147 -10.34 -2.44 -4.74
CA ILE A 147 -9.98 -1.57 -5.86
C ILE A 147 -11.04 -0.48 -5.94
N THR A 148 -10.61 0.76 -5.82
CA THR A 148 -11.50 1.92 -5.79
C THR A 148 -11.02 3.00 -6.77
N ASP A 149 -11.91 3.91 -7.10
CA ASP A 149 -11.66 5.12 -7.85
C ASP A 149 -12.01 6.35 -6.99
N LEU A 150 -11.78 7.55 -7.54
CA LEU A 150 -12.09 8.78 -6.81
C LEU A 150 -13.58 8.92 -6.46
N GLU A 151 -14.48 8.38 -7.23
CA GLU A 151 -15.93 8.50 -7.01
C GLU A 151 -16.36 7.62 -5.84
N LYS A 152 -15.90 6.37 -5.79
CA LYS A 152 -16.27 5.36 -4.79
C LYS A 152 -15.44 5.42 -3.52
N LEU A 153 -14.28 6.08 -3.55
CA LEU A 153 -13.31 6.12 -2.44
C LEU A 153 -13.97 6.39 -1.07
N GLY A 154 -14.95 7.30 -1.01
CA GLY A 154 -15.61 7.66 0.24
C GLY A 154 -16.39 6.51 0.85
N ASP A 155 -17.19 5.82 0.05
CA ASP A 155 -18.04 4.71 0.49
C ASP A 155 -17.19 3.48 0.81
N ASP A 156 -16.19 3.19 -0.02
CA ASP A 156 -15.28 2.06 0.18
C ASP A 156 -14.44 2.24 1.45
N LEU A 157 -13.85 3.42 1.65
CA LEU A 157 -13.09 3.73 2.86
C LEU A 157 -13.97 3.62 4.10
N LYS A 158 -15.18 4.17 4.06
CA LYS A 158 -16.14 4.02 5.15
C LYS A 158 -16.47 2.56 5.44
N SER A 159 -16.75 1.78 4.39
CA SER A 159 -17.03 0.35 4.53
C SER A 159 -15.91 -0.39 5.27
N VAL A 160 -14.66 -0.12 4.92
CA VAL A 160 -13.50 -0.77 5.61
C VAL A 160 -13.35 -0.26 7.05
N LEU A 161 -13.52 1.03 7.29
CA LEU A 161 -13.34 1.60 8.63
C LEU A 161 -14.43 1.16 9.62
N ASP A 162 -15.68 1.05 9.16
CA ASP A 162 -16.83 0.78 10.03
C ASP A 162 -17.18 -0.72 10.12
N ASN A 163 -16.76 -1.54 9.14
CA ASN A 163 -17.19 -2.93 9.06
C ASN A 163 -16.01 -3.90 9.30
N GLU A 164 -16.00 -4.51 10.49
CA GLU A 164 -14.97 -5.48 10.86
C GLU A 164 -14.98 -6.74 9.99
N HIS A 165 -16.15 -7.17 9.52
CA HIS A 165 -16.26 -8.34 8.64
C HIS A 165 -15.54 -8.08 7.31
N VAL A 166 -15.71 -6.87 6.73
CA VAL A 166 -14.99 -6.47 5.50
C VAL A 166 -13.49 -6.49 5.72
N ARG A 167 -13.00 -5.91 6.83
CA ARG A 167 -11.58 -5.94 7.16
C ARG A 167 -11.04 -7.35 7.30
N ASN A 168 -11.74 -8.21 8.02
CA ASN A 168 -11.32 -9.59 8.25
C ASN A 168 -11.28 -10.38 6.94
N GLN A 169 -12.24 -10.18 6.05
CA GLN A 169 -12.24 -10.83 4.75
C GLN A 169 -11.04 -10.39 3.90
N LEU A 170 -10.74 -9.09 3.85
CA LEU A 170 -9.56 -8.56 3.16
C LEU A 170 -8.25 -9.14 3.71
N ILE A 171 -8.15 -9.32 5.02
CA ILE A 171 -6.99 -9.94 5.66
C ILE A 171 -6.85 -11.41 5.26
N ILE A 172 -7.94 -12.15 5.24
CA ILE A 172 -7.95 -13.58 4.84
C ILE A 172 -7.51 -13.71 3.38
N ASP A 173 -8.13 -12.94 2.48
CA ASP A 173 -7.85 -13.01 1.05
C ASP A 173 -6.44 -12.49 0.72
N GLY A 174 -5.99 -11.42 1.39
CA GLY A 174 -4.62 -10.91 1.27
C GLY A 174 -3.58 -11.92 1.75
N THR A 175 -3.82 -12.59 2.88
CA THR A 175 -2.92 -13.64 3.39
C THR A 175 -2.85 -14.82 2.42
N LYS A 176 -3.96 -15.20 1.79
CA LYS A 176 -3.97 -16.23 0.75
C LYS A 176 -3.15 -15.81 -0.46
N SER A 177 -3.35 -14.59 -0.95
CA SER A 177 -2.59 -14.03 -2.07
C SER A 177 -1.10 -13.96 -1.77
N ALA A 178 -0.71 -13.54 -0.56
CA ALA A 178 0.71 -13.55 -0.17
C ALA A 178 1.33 -14.94 -0.28
N LYS A 179 0.61 -16.00 0.10
CA LYS A 179 1.10 -17.39 -0.02
C LYS A 179 1.22 -17.85 -1.48
N GLU A 180 0.35 -17.38 -2.35
CA GLU A 180 0.39 -17.71 -3.79
C GLU A 180 1.55 -17.01 -4.51
N TYR A 181 1.84 -15.74 -4.17
CA TYR A 181 2.88 -14.94 -4.82
C TYR A 181 4.25 -15.09 -4.19
N LEU A 182 4.33 -15.35 -2.89
CA LEU A 182 5.58 -15.42 -2.14
C LEU A 182 5.84 -16.87 -1.70
N SER A 183 6.49 -17.64 -2.56
CA SER A 183 7.05 -18.94 -2.19
C SER A 183 8.15 -18.75 -1.13
N TYR A 184 8.27 -19.71 -0.19
CA TYR A 184 9.34 -19.70 0.82
C TYR A 184 9.38 -18.45 1.72
N GLN A 185 8.23 -18.02 2.20
CA GLN A 185 8.13 -16.89 3.13
C GLN A 185 9.13 -17.05 4.29
N ASN A 186 9.89 -15.99 4.58
CA ASN A 186 10.96 -15.93 5.59
C ASN A 186 12.20 -16.81 5.31
N ASN A 187 12.32 -17.43 4.14
CA ASN A 187 13.44 -18.29 3.75
C ASN A 187 13.88 -18.10 2.29
N GLY A 188 13.43 -17.03 1.63
CA GLY A 188 13.75 -16.76 0.22
C GLY A 188 15.25 -16.71 -0.05
N SER A 189 16.01 -16.03 0.81
CA SER A 189 17.47 -15.96 0.70
C SER A 189 18.14 -17.33 0.80
N LYS A 190 17.71 -18.17 1.75
CA LYS A 190 18.28 -19.53 1.93
C LYS A 190 18.00 -20.41 0.72
N GLU A 191 16.80 -20.37 0.19
CA GLU A 191 16.42 -21.13 -0.98
C GLU A 191 17.13 -20.63 -2.25
N LEU A 192 17.37 -19.33 -2.37
CA LEU A 192 18.17 -18.75 -3.44
C LEU A 192 19.62 -19.27 -3.38
N ILE A 193 20.25 -19.27 -2.20
CA ILE A 193 21.60 -19.78 -1.99
C ILE A 193 21.68 -21.27 -2.39
N LYS A 194 20.77 -22.11 -1.90
CA LYS A 194 20.71 -23.53 -2.27
C LYS A 194 20.56 -23.76 -3.78
N PHE A 195 19.77 -22.89 -4.42
CA PHE A 195 19.60 -22.97 -5.87
C PHE A 195 20.90 -22.62 -6.62
N LEU A 196 21.58 -21.55 -6.19
CA LEU A 196 22.86 -21.14 -6.78
C LEU A 196 23.95 -22.19 -6.56
N GLU A 197 24.05 -22.79 -5.38
CA GLU A 197 24.98 -23.89 -5.08
C GLU A 197 24.78 -25.07 -6.03
N LYS A 198 23.54 -25.44 -6.38
CA LYS A 198 23.22 -26.51 -7.33
C LYS A 198 23.58 -26.17 -8.78
N LEU A 199 23.71 -24.89 -9.13
CA LEU A 199 24.09 -24.49 -10.49
C LEU A 199 25.61 -24.53 -10.72
N VAL A 200 26.40 -24.49 -9.65
CA VAL A 200 27.88 -24.48 -9.72
C VAL A 200 28.50 -25.79 -9.28
N SER A 201 27.71 -26.76 -8.84
CA SER A 201 28.13 -28.16 -8.56
C SER A 201 27.93 -29.04 -9.77
#